data_db8829b36a7d26f74832c17030aa18e0
#
_entry.id   db8829b36a7d26f74832c17030aa18e0
#
_cell.length_a   1.000
_cell.length_b   1.000
_cell.length_c   1.000
_cell.angle_alpha   90.00
_cell.angle_beta   90.00
_cell.angle_gamma   90.00
#
_symmetry.space_group_name_H-M   'P 1'
#
loop_
_entity.id
_entity.type
_entity.pdbx_description
1 polymer ?
#
loop_
_entity_poly.entity_id
_entity_poly.type
_entity_poly.pdbx_seq_one_letter_code
_entity_poly.pdbx_strand_id
1 'polypeptide(L)'
;MTPRALLSLALAVGFAGCSQPGVRHTSGSKLVFSGLAGEPDSLNPMLSNEADTLNFSHLYMSYLVENDDRNDTIPEIAQQVPTLANGGISRDQLTVTYHIRRNVRWQDGAPLTALDVVFSYHAIVNPRNNVATRVGYAEVGAIRAVGNDTVVVRLRRRFSPFVQYFFGPQGVGAIMPAHLLEGHADLNRVAYNARPVGAGPFQIVRWTRGDSITLAANPLYWRGKPRIDRLVYRIIPDPNTRLEQLRSGEVDAYFDVDPQLLPQVRSIPGVHIALTPVNDLHLLRFNLRDPALGDVNVRRAIAMSIDRQTLLSAATHGSGVLIDADQPSNGWAYNASLSPIRYDPAGAKRLL
;
A
#
# COMPACT_ATOMS: atom_id res chain seq x y z
N MET A 1 -46.90 12.04 -79.27
CA MET A 1 -45.56 11.48 -79.37
C MET A 1 -44.82 11.85 -78.05
N THR A 2 -44.75 10.95 -77.17
CA THR A 2 -44.15 11.13 -75.83
C THR A 2 -42.71 10.70 -75.79
N PRO A 3 -41.74 11.43 -75.11
CA PRO A 3 -40.43 10.91 -74.79
C PRO A 3 -40.43 10.36 -73.38
N ARG A 4 -39.87 9.18 -73.30
CA ARG A 4 -39.60 8.42 -72.06
C ARG A 4 -38.54 9.10 -71.19
N ALA A 5 -38.83 9.26 -69.92
CA ALA A 5 -37.82 9.63 -68.87
C ALA A 5 -37.01 8.42 -68.48
N LEU A 6 -35.70 8.55 -68.55
CA LEU A 6 -34.70 7.59 -67.96
C LEU A 6 -34.49 7.92 -66.53
N LEU A 7 -34.77 6.94 -65.62
CA LEU A 7 -34.58 7.03 -64.19
C LEU A 7 -33.15 6.50 -63.93
N SER A 8 -32.22 7.37 -63.55
CA SER A 8 -30.86 6.98 -63.11
C SER A 8 -30.87 6.64 -61.64
N LEU A 9 -30.63 5.35 -61.34
CA LEU A 9 -30.51 4.82 -59.97
C LEU A 9 -29.07 5.08 -59.51
N ALA A 10 -28.86 6.05 -58.60
CA ALA A 10 -27.58 6.27 -57.96
C ALA A 10 -27.43 5.33 -56.74
N LEU A 11 -26.49 4.39 -56.84
CA LEU A 11 -26.12 3.48 -55.78
C LEU A 11 -25.20 4.22 -54.78
N ALA A 12 -25.72 4.62 -53.62
CA ALA A 12 -24.92 5.16 -52.52
C ALA A 12 -24.25 4.02 -51.75
N VAL A 13 -22.97 3.82 -51.95
CA VAL A 13 -22.13 2.92 -51.13
C VAL A 13 -21.86 3.64 -49.83
N GLY A 14 -22.55 3.26 -48.76
CA GLY A 14 -22.29 3.72 -47.41
C GLY A 14 -20.99 3.08 -46.89
N PHE A 15 -19.97 3.89 -46.69
CA PHE A 15 -18.80 3.51 -45.87
C PHE A 15 -19.25 3.40 -44.41
N ALA A 16 -19.41 2.18 -43.94
CA ALA A 16 -19.51 1.90 -42.52
C ALA A 16 -18.11 2.11 -41.91
N GLY A 17 -17.88 3.30 -41.35
CA GLY A 17 -16.72 3.58 -40.54
C GLY A 17 -16.76 2.73 -39.28
N CYS A 18 -15.82 1.80 -39.12
CA CYS A 18 -15.53 1.14 -37.85
C CYS A 18 -15.08 2.22 -36.86
N SER A 19 -16.04 2.75 -36.09
CA SER A 19 -15.71 3.52 -34.91
C SER A 19 -15.12 2.56 -33.86
N GLN A 20 -13.83 2.73 -33.56
CA GLN A 20 -13.21 2.16 -32.39
C GLN A 20 -14.07 2.51 -31.16
N PRO A 21 -14.28 1.59 -30.21
CA PRO A 21 -14.98 1.91 -28.99
C PRO A 21 -14.10 2.87 -28.17
N GLY A 22 -14.30 4.16 -28.36
CA GLY A 22 -13.76 5.18 -27.47
C GLY A 22 -14.35 4.97 -26.10
N VAL A 23 -13.50 4.93 -25.10
CA VAL A 23 -13.88 4.91 -23.69
C VAL A 23 -14.87 6.06 -23.45
N ARG A 24 -16.15 5.75 -23.33
CA ARG A 24 -17.19 6.73 -22.97
C ARG A 24 -16.99 7.06 -21.49
N HIS A 25 -16.36 8.18 -21.21
CA HIS A 25 -16.44 8.82 -19.91
C HIS A 25 -17.88 9.33 -19.70
N THR A 26 -18.74 8.47 -19.17
CA THR A 26 -20.03 8.90 -18.63
C THR A 26 -19.75 9.69 -17.34
N SER A 27 -20.57 10.72 -17.06
CA SER A 27 -20.52 11.50 -15.82
C SER A 27 -20.57 10.56 -14.61
N GLY A 28 -19.44 10.45 -13.87
CA GLY A 28 -19.25 9.51 -12.77
C GLY A 28 -18.33 8.37 -13.17
N SER A 29 -16.99 8.61 -13.19
CA SER A 29 -16.02 7.57 -13.49
C SER A 29 -15.99 6.53 -12.37
N LYS A 30 -16.29 5.28 -12.73
CA LYS A 30 -16.22 4.12 -11.85
C LYS A 30 -15.02 3.27 -12.26
N LEU A 31 -14.24 2.83 -11.29
CA LEU A 31 -13.18 1.86 -11.49
C LEU A 31 -13.44 0.64 -10.61
N VAL A 32 -13.48 -0.53 -11.21
CA VAL A 32 -13.62 -1.83 -10.55
C VAL A 32 -12.23 -2.46 -10.49
N PHE A 33 -11.79 -2.83 -9.31
CA PHE A 33 -10.47 -3.44 -9.15
C PHE A 33 -10.52 -4.64 -8.19
N SER A 34 -9.56 -5.52 -8.37
CA SER A 34 -9.33 -6.67 -7.51
C SER A 34 -7.83 -6.78 -7.24
N GLY A 35 -7.45 -7.27 -6.11
CA GLY A 35 -6.04 -7.38 -5.76
C GLY A 35 -5.80 -8.23 -4.54
N LEU A 36 -6.69 -8.21 -3.59
CA LEU A 36 -6.49 -8.89 -2.32
C LEU A 36 -6.85 -10.37 -2.41
N ALA A 37 -6.06 -11.20 -1.73
CA ALA A 37 -6.29 -12.64 -1.69
C ALA A 37 -7.51 -13.03 -0.83
N GLY A 38 -8.01 -12.10 -0.01
CA GLY A 38 -9.12 -12.37 0.89
C GLY A 38 -9.96 -11.15 1.24
N GLU A 39 -10.95 -11.40 2.07
CA GLU A 39 -11.75 -10.35 2.68
C GLU A 39 -11.00 -9.74 3.87
N PRO A 40 -10.88 -8.40 3.97
CA PRO A 40 -10.31 -7.76 5.13
C PRO A 40 -11.00 -8.18 6.43
N ASP A 41 -10.24 -8.48 7.46
CA ASP A 41 -10.75 -8.76 8.80
C ASP A 41 -11.36 -7.51 9.46
N SER A 42 -10.77 -6.36 9.18
CA SER A 42 -11.18 -5.04 9.65
C SER A 42 -10.84 -3.99 8.61
N LEU A 43 -11.62 -2.89 8.57
CA LEU A 43 -11.22 -1.69 7.82
C LEU A 43 -10.48 -0.67 8.71
N ASN A 44 -10.26 -0.98 9.99
CA ASN A 44 -9.40 -0.20 10.86
C ASN A 44 -7.97 -0.79 10.83
N PRO A 45 -7.00 -0.13 10.17
CA PRO A 45 -5.65 -0.67 10.01
C PRO A 45 -4.90 -0.88 11.33
N MET A 46 -5.31 -0.24 12.41
CA MET A 46 -4.73 -0.47 13.74
C MET A 46 -4.94 -1.92 14.22
N LEU A 47 -6.05 -2.55 13.83
CA LEU A 47 -6.48 -3.87 14.31
C LEU A 47 -6.14 -5.01 13.34
N SER A 48 -5.60 -4.70 12.15
CA SER A 48 -5.22 -5.69 11.15
C SER A 48 -3.71 -5.81 11.02
N ASN A 49 -3.24 -7.03 10.76
CA ASN A 49 -1.86 -7.32 10.36
C ASN A 49 -1.77 -7.87 8.91
N GLU A 50 -2.88 -7.88 8.21
CA GLU A 50 -2.93 -8.26 6.81
C GLU A 50 -2.37 -7.13 5.94
N ALA A 51 -1.32 -7.43 5.17
CA ALA A 51 -0.68 -6.48 4.27
C ALA A 51 -1.69 -5.82 3.32
N ASP A 52 -2.62 -6.62 2.84
CA ASP A 52 -3.71 -6.20 1.96
C ASP A 52 -4.60 -5.12 2.60
N THR A 53 -5.04 -5.35 3.84
CA THR A 53 -5.85 -4.37 4.59
C THR A 53 -5.07 -3.08 4.82
N LEU A 54 -3.78 -3.18 5.15
CA LEU A 54 -2.93 -2.01 5.35
C LEU A 54 -2.79 -1.21 4.05
N ASN A 55 -2.47 -1.86 2.92
CA ASN A 55 -2.36 -1.20 1.62
C ASN A 55 -3.70 -0.57 1.18
N PHE A 56 -4.80 -1.29 1.35
CA PHE A 56 -6.13 -0.77 1.01
C PHE A 56 -6.52 0.45 1.87
N SER A 57 -6.04 0.53 3.11
CA SER A 57 -6.35 1.63 4.01
C SER A 57 -5.86 3.00 3.53
N HIS A 58 -4.81 3.06 2.72
CA HIS A 58 -4.32 4.31 2.11
C HIS A 58 -5.34 4.99 1.19
N LEU A 59 -6.36 4.26 0.73
CA LEU A 59 -7.43 4.85 -0.07
C LEU A 59 -8.37 5.73 0.77
N TYR A 60 -8.52 5.49 2.06
CA TYR A 60 -9.53 6.19 2.87
C TYR A 60 -9.01 6.75 4.20
N MET A 61 -7.90 6.24 4.73
CA MET A 61 -7.26 6.75 5.93
C MET A 61 -6.21 7.82 5.57
N SER A 62 -5.54 8.37 6.59
CA SER A 62 -4.43 9.31 6.43
C SER A 62 -3.33 9.07 7.44
N TYR A 63 -2.11 9.43 7.03
CA TYR A 63 -0.87 9.21 7.75
C TYR A 63 -0.09 10.53 7.87
N LEU A 64 0.91 10.60 8.73
CA LEU A 64 1.76 11.79 8.81
C LEU A 64 2.67 11.91 7.59
N VAL A 65 3.25 10.80 7.19
CA VAL A 65 4.15 10.70 6.04
C VAL A 65 3.86 9.39 5.29
N GLU A 66 4.18 9.34 4.02
CA GLU A 66 4.05 8.18 3.15
C GLU A 66 5.34 7.97 2.34
N ASN A 67 5.41 6.91 1.55
CA ASN A 67 6.45 6.75 0.55
C ASN A 67 5.87 6.97 -0.85
N ASP A 68 6.68 7.54 -1.75
CA ASP A 68 6.36 7.63 -3.16
C ASP A 68 6.74 6.34 -3.92
N ASP A 69 6.56 6.34 -5.24
CA ASP A 69 6.87 5.23 -6.14
C ASP A 69 8.37 4.89 -6.24
N ARG A 70 9.24 5.74 -5.68
CA ARG A 70 10.69 5.52 -5.57
C ARG A 70 11.12 5.07 -4.18
N ASN A 71 10.15 4.87 -3.28
CA ASN A 71 10.36 4.56 -1.87
C ASN A 71 10.99 5.73 -1.08
N ASP A 72 10.90 6.95 -1.59
CA ASP A 72 11.30 8.15 -0.85
C ASP A 72 10.17 8.59 0.08
N THR A 73 10.52 8.93 1.32
CA THR A 73 9.52 9.41 2.29
C THR A 73 9.06 10.82 1.93
N ILE A 74 7.77 10.96 1.74
CA ILE A 74 7.09 12.22 1.40
C ILE A 74 6.10 12.64 2.50
N PRO A 75 5.83 13.95 2.65
CA PRO A 75 4.85 14.42 3.62
C PRO A 75 3.42 14.18 3.11
N GLU A 76 2.54 13.65 3.98
CA GLU A 76 1.10 13.55 3.70
C GLU A 76 0.34 14.57 4.57
N ILE A 77 -0.12 14.23 5.77
CA ILE A 77 -0.78 15.17 6.67
C ILE A 77 0.23 16.13 7.33
N ALA A 78 1.45 15.70 7.57
CA ALA A 78 2.53 16.60 7.96
C ALA A 78 2.86 17.57 6.81
N GLN A 79 3.21 18.81 7.13
CA GLN A 79 3.61 19.82 6.14
C GLN A 79 4.96 19.47 5.48
N GLN A 80 5.83 18.79 6.25
CA GLN A 80 7.15 18.32 5.81
C GLN A 80 7.55 17.07 6.58
N VAL A 81 8.43 16.26 6.02
CA VAL A 81 9.07 15.15 6.71
C VAL A 81 10.03 15.71 7.76
N PRO A 82 9.92 15.35 9.05
CA PRO A 82 10.86 15.79 10.07
C PRO A 82 12.27 15.25 9.80
N THR A 83 13.27 16.15 9.82
CA THR A 83 14.68 15.82 9.66
C THR A 83 15.54 16.60 10.64
N LEU A 84 16.81 16.22 10.79
CA LEU A 84 17.79 17.03 11.53
C LEU A 84 18.03 18.38 10.85
N ALA A 85 18.02 18.40 9.52
CA ALA A 85 18.33 19.58 8.73
C ALA A 85 17.26 20.67 8.83
N ASN A 86 15.97 20.30 8.90
CA ASN A 86 14.86 21.24 9.05
C ASN A 86 14.47 21.51 10.50
N GLY A 87 15.20 20.92 11.48
CA GLY A 87 14.89 21.05 12.90
C GLY A 87 13.67 20.26 13.38
N GLY A 88 13.00 19.51 12.52
CA GLY A 88 11.90 18.62 12.88
C GLY A 88 12.34 17.46 13.76
N ILE A 89 13.62 17.07 13.67
CA ILE A 89 14.31 16.20 14.64
C ILE A 89 15.33 17.04 15.40
N SER A 90 15.29 17.00 16.72
CA SER A 90 16.24 17.70 17.57
C SER A 90 17.67 17.13 17.42
N ARG A 91 18.69 17.94 17.76
CA ARG A 91 20.11 17.52 17.67
C ARG A 91 20.45 16.28 18.49
N ASP A 92 19.81 16.09 19.63
CA ASP A 92 19.95 14.89 20.48
C ASP A 92 19.18 13.67 19.91
N GLN A 93 18.40 13.86 18.84
CA GLN A 93 17.53 12.88 18.19
C GLN A 93 16.48 12.26 19.11
N LEU A 94 16.11 12.96 20.16
CA LEU A 94 15.10 12.49 21.13
C LEU A 94 13.77 13.24 21.02
N THR A 95 13.71 14.32 20.26
CA THR A 95 12.44 15.06 20.04
C THR A 95 12.15 15.11 18.54
N VAL A 96 10.93 14.72 18.17
CA VAL A 96 10.42 14.82 16.81
C VAL A 96 9.19 15.70 16.82
N THR A 97 9.18 16.71 15.96
CA THR A 97 8.10 17.69 15.83
C THR A 97 7.47 17.57 14.44
N TYR A 98 6.15 17.38 14.39
CA TYR A 98 5.35 17.40 13.18
C TYR A 98 4.47 18.63 13.16
N HIS A 99 4.47 19.35 12.05
CA HIS A 99 3.51 20.42 11.77
C HIS A 99 2.42 19.88 10.86
N ILE A 100 1.18 19.90 11.33
CA ILE A 100 0.01 19.37 10.63
C ILE A 100 -0.55 20.42 9.68
N ARG A 101 -0.99 20.02 8.50
CA ARG A 101 -1.69 20.89 7.55
C ARG A 101 -3.00 21.38 8.15
N ARG A 102 -3.29 22.66 8.05
CA ARG A 102 -4.50 23.28 8.62
C ARG A 102 -5.76 23.07 7.77
N ASN A 103 -5.61 22.71 6.52
CA ASN A 103 -6.71 22.53 5.56
C ASN A 103 -7.22 21.11 5.44
N VAL A 104 -6.81 20.21 6.33
CA VAL A 104 -7.25 18.80 6.32
C VAL A 104 -8.55 18.68 7.12
N ARG A 105 -9.50 17.95 6.53
CA ARG A 105 -10.77 17.62 7.16
C ARG A 105 -11.02 16.13 7.12
N TRP A 106 -11.65 15.64 8.14
CA TRP A 106 -12.28 14.34 8.13
C TRP A 106 -13.42 14.28 7.10
N GLN A 107 -13.78 13.08 6.66
CA GLN A 107 -14.86 12.86 5.67
C GLN A 107 -16.24 13.31 6.18
N ASP A 108 -16.43 13.46 7.49
CA ASP A 108 -17.63 14.05 8.11
C ASP A 108 -17.59 15.59 8.21
N GLY A 109 -16.49 16.22 7.78
CA GLY A 109 -16.31 17.65 7.73
C GLY A 109 -15.59 18.25 8.95
N ALA A 110 -15.38 17.50 10.04
CA ALA A 110 -14.63 17.97 11.19
C ALA A 110 -13.15 18.25 10.81
N PRO A 111 -12.48 19.24 11.43
CA PRO A 111 -11.07 19.48 11.18
C PRO A 111 -10.20 18.36 11.75
N LEU A 112 -9.18 17.91 11.00
CA LEU A 112 -8.12 17.04 11.51
C LEU A 112 -7.08 17.90 12.21
N THR A 113 -6.73 17.54 13.44
CA THR A 113 -5.84 18.33 14.29
C THR A 113 -4.74 17.50 14.94
N ALA A 114 -3.79 18.16 15.59
CA ALA A 114 -2.76 17.50 16.39
C ALA A 114 -3.33 16.65 17.54
N LEU A 115 -4.54 16.94 18.01
CA LEU A 115 -5.21 16.12 19.04
C LEU A 115 -5.60 14.75 18.51
N ASP A 116 -5.98 14.64 17.23
CA ASP A 116 -6.30 13.34 16.60
C ASP A 116 -5.07 12.45 16.56
N VAL A 117 -3.88 13.00 16.29
CA VAL A 117 -2.61 12.25 16.31
C VAL A 117 -2.28 11.76 17.73
N VAL A 118 -2.44 12.65 18.72
CA VAL A 118 -2.22 12.29 20.14
C VAL A 118 -3.20 11.20 20.58
N PHE A 119 -4.48 11.34 20.25
CA PHE A 119 -5.50 10.32 20.50
C PHE A 119 -5.13 8.98 19.86
N SER A 120 -4.77 9.00 18.57
CA SER A 120 -4.42 7.79 17.81
C SER A 120 -3.22 7.06 18.42
N TYR A 121 -2.21 7.81 18.87
CA TYR A 121 -1.10 7.24 19.63
C TYR A 121 -1.57 6.54 20.90
N HIS A 122 -2.41 7.20 21.71
CA HIS A 122 -2.91 6.59 22.94
C HIS A 122 -3.77 5.36 22.67
N ALA A 123 -4.56 5.36 21.59
CA ALA A 123 -5.31 4.18 21.16
C ALA A 123 -4.39 3.00 20.81
N ILE A 124 -3.28 3.24 20.09
CA ILE A 124 -2.33 2.19 19.72
C ILE A 124 -1.60 1.61 20.93
N VAL A 125 -1.18 2.45 21.88
CA VAL A 125 -0.45 1.96 23.06
C VAL A 125 -1.36 1.45 24.18
N ASN A 126 -2.66 1.66 24.08
CA ASN A 126 -3.65 1.13 25.04
C ASN A 126 -3.60 -0.41 25.04
N PRO A 127 -3.28 -1.06 26.18
CA PRO A 127 -3.18 -2.52 26.25
C PRO A 127 -4.52 -3.25 26.04
N ARG A 128 -5.65 -2.55 26.13
CA ARG A 128 -6.98 -3.11 25.86
C ARG A 128 -7.25 -3.28 24.36
N ASN A 129 -6.54 -2.60 23.49
CA ASN A 129 -6.69 -2.71 22.05
C ASN A 129 -5.81 -3.84 21.50
N ASN A 130 -6.40 -4.70 20.65
CA ASN A 130 -5.71 -5.80 19.97
C ASN A 130 -4.91 -5.29 18.77
N VAL A 131 -3.92 -4.44 19.03
CA VAL A 131 -3.08 -3.84 17.99
C VAL A 131 -2.08 -4.86 17.48
N ALA A 132 -1.95 -5.00 16.16
CA ALA A 132 -1.07 -5.96 15.50
C ALA A 132 0.41 -5.81 15.90
N THR A 133 0.89 -4.57 16.02
CA THR A 133 2.22 -4.25 16.52
C THR A 133 2.28 -2.86 17.14
N ARG A 134 3.22 -2.67 18.05
CA ARG A 134 3.51 -1.36 18.67
C ARG A 134 4.93 -0.89 18.36
N VAL A 135 5.56 -1.49 17.35
CA VAL A 135 6.91 -1.08 16.91
C VAL A 135 6.88 0.40 16.50
N GLY A 136 7.87 1.16 16.97
CA GLY A 136 7.92 2.61 16.81
C GLY A 136 7.14 3.37 17.90
N TYR A 137 5.93 2.95 18.23
CA TYR A 137 5.10 3.61 19.25
C TYR A 137 5.58 3.35 20.68
N ALA A 138 6.15 2.20 20.95
CA ALA A 138 6.73 1.85 22.26
C ALA A 138 7.95 2.72 22.64
N GLU A 139 8.60 3.32 21.66
CA GLU A 139 9.75 4.20 21.87
C GLU A 139 9.36 5.60 22.36
N VAL A 140 8.07 5.94 22.30
CA VAL A 140 7.57 7.26 22.74
C VAL A 140 7.54 7.32 24.27
N GLY A 141 8.26 8.29 24.81
CA GLY A 141 8.25 8.60 26.24
C GLY A 141 7.16 9.60 26.61
N ALA A 142 6.92 10.57 25.75
CA ALA A 142 5.85 11.56 25.89
C ALA A 142 5.40 12.07 24.52
N ILE A 143 4.13 12.42 24.42
CA ILE A 143 3.53 13.08 23.26
C ILE A 143 2.61 14.17 23.71
N ARG A 144 2.55 15.28 22.98
CA ARG A 144 1.62 16.36 23.23
C ARG A 144 1.28 17.13 21.95
N ALA A 145 0.08 17.63 21.90
CA ALA A 145 -0.31 18.66 20.95
C ALA A 145 0.10 20.04 21.46
N VAL A 146 0.54 20.91 20.54
CA VAL A 146 0.79 22.33 20.79
C VAL A 146 -0.09 23.11 19.81
N GLY A 147 -1.15 23.70 20.33
CA GLY A 147 -2.24 24.20 19.48
C GLY A 147 -2.89 23.08 18.67
N ASN A 148 -3.48 23.44 17.54
CA ASN A 148 -4.22 22.50 16.70
C ASN A 148 -3.36 21.84 15.60
N ASP A 149 -2.14 22.32 15.38
CA ASP A 149 -1.36 21.96 14.20
C ASP A 149 0.07 21.46 14.50
N THR A 150 0.44 21.31 15.76
CA THR A 150 1.79 20.84 16.09
C THR A 150 1.75 19.66 17.05
N VAL A 151 2.41 18.58 16.68
CA VAL A 151 2.63 17.38 17.51
C VAL A 151 4.09 17.33 17.91
N VAL A 152 4.35 17.26 19.21
CA VAL A 152 5.71 17.09 19.75
C VAL A 152 5.82 15.75 20.42
N VAL A 153 6.73 14.92 19.93
CA VAL A 153 7.01 13.57 20.43
C VAL A 153 8.38 13.55 21.09
N ARG A 154 8.47 13.09 22.32
CA ARG A 154 9.72 12.83 23.03
C ARG A 154 9.95 11.33 23.08
N LEU A 155 11.09 10.87 22.52
CA LEU A 155 11.49 9.46 22.54
C LEU A 155 12.20 9.10 23.84
N ARG A 156 12.08 7.86 24.27
CA ARG A 156 12.81 7.27 25.43
C ARG A 156 14.28 7.06 25.10
N ARG A 157 14.55 6.72 23.85
CA ARG A 157 15.90 6.50 23.29
C ARG A 157 15.92 6.88 21.83
N ARG A 158 17.09 7.07 21.24
CA ARG A 158 17.23 7.26 19.80
C ARG A 158 16.71 6.05 19.06
N PHE A 159 15.84 6.30 18.08
CA PHE A 159 15.26 5.30 17.22
C PHE A 159 15.20 5.86 15.80
N SER A 160 16.23 5.53 15.00
CA SER A 160 16.43 6.09 13.66
C SER A 160 15.21 5.92 12.74
N PRO A 161 14.53 4.75 12.69
CA PRO A 161 13.38 4.58 11.81
C PRO A 161 12.09 5.22 12.31
N PHE A 162 12.11 6.04 13.36
CA PHE A 162 10.89 6.56 14.01
C PHE A 162 9.89 7.17 13.04
N VAL A 163 10.34 8.03 12.11
CA VAL A 163 9.48 8.70 11.13
C VAL A 163 8.77 7.70 10.21
N GLN A 164 9.41 6.57 9.90
CA GLN A 164 8.84 5.52 9.05
C GLN A 164 7.75 4.70 9.77
N TYR A 165 7.84 4.57 11.10
CA TYR A 165 6.92 3.76 11.90
C TYR A 165 5.79 4.57 12.53
N PHE A 166 6.03 5.83 12.91
CA PHE A 166 5.07 6.63 13.63
C PHE A 166 4.07 7.30 12.68
N PHE A 167 2.91 6.66 12.49
CA PHE A 167 1.93 7.03 11.47
C PHE A 167 2.57 7.26 10.10
N GLY A 168 3.44 6.36 9.74
CA GLY A 168 4.20 6.38 8.49
C GLY A 168 4.11 5.02 7.77
N PRO A 169 4.80 4.87 6.63
CA PRO A 169 4.60 3.77 5.69
C PRO A 169 5.01 2.39 6.22
N GLN A 170 5.80 2.31 7.29
CA GLN A 170 6.20 1.05 7.94
C GLN A 170 5.43 0.78 9.24
N GLY A 171 4.58 1.72 9.65
CA GLY A 171 3.80 1.62 10.88
C GLY A 171 2.45 0.94 10.66
N VAL A 172 1.91 0.38 11.73
CA VAL A 172 0.50 0.00 11.79
C VAL A 172 -0.33 1.16 12.33
N GLY A 173 -1.53 1.28 11.83
CA GLY A 173 -2.47 2.29 12.29
C GLY A 173 -2.30 3.64 11.60
N ALA A 174 -3.42 4.16 11.18
CA ALA A 174 -3.58 5.49 10.63
C ALA A 174 -3.98 6.49 11.73
N ILE A 175 -3.98 7.78 11.40
CA ILE A 175 -4.58 8.80 12.26
C ILE A 175 -6.09 8.55 12.31
N MET A 176 -6.67 8.58 13.51
CA MET A 176 -8.08 8.30 13.78
C MET A 176 -8.80 9.52 14.37
N PRO A 177 -10.10 9.71 14.08
CA PRO A 177 -10.87 10.86 14.55
C PRO A 177 -11.18 10.75 16.05
N ALA A 178 -10.51 11.57 16.85
CA ALA A 178 -10.72 11.62 18.30
C ALA A 178 -12.19 11.90 18.66
N HIS A 179 -12.82 12.84 17.95
CA HIS A 179 -14.21 13.24 18.21
C HIS A 179 -15.26 12.12 18.04
N LEU A 180 -14.92 11.04 17.32
CA LEU A 180 -15.80 9.89 17.17
C LEU A 180 -15.45 8.73 18.10
N LEU A 181 -14.22 8.68 18.63
CA LEU A 181 -13.68 7.46 19.23
C LEU A 181 -13.23 7.63 20.70
N GLU A 182 -12.97 8.84 21.19
CA GLU A 182 -12.42 9.06 22.54
C GLU A 182 -13.33 8.59 23.68
N GLY A 183 -14.64 8.45 23.43
CA GLY A 183 -15.60 7.92 24.42
C GLY A 183 -15.53 6.42 24.65
N HIS A 184 -14.74 5.68 23.85
CA HIS A 184 -14.66 4.22 23.94
C HIS A 184 -13.49 3.75 24.82
N ALA A 185 -13.74 2.79 25.69
CA ALA A 185 -12.72 2.19 26.56
C ALA A 185 -11.68 1.37 25.77
N ASP A 186 -12.11 0.75 24.69
CA ASP A 186 -11.29 0.09 23.66
C ASP A 186 -11.97 0.23 22.30
N LEU A 187 -11.22 -0.04 21.23
CA LEU A 187 -11.67 0.10 19.85
C LEU A 187 -11.86 -1.25 19.13
N ASN A 188 -11.80 -2.38 19.81
CA ASN A 188 -11.79 -3.70 19.17
C ASN A 188 -13.11 -4.03 18.46
N ARG A 189 -14.24 -3.52 18.95
CA ARG A 189 -15.58 -3.88 18.45
C ARG A 189 -16.47 -2.67 18.21
N VAL A 190 -15.90 -1.54 17.83
CA VAL A 190 -16.67 -0.34 17.50
C VAL A 190 -17.19 -0.40 16.06
N ALA A 191 -18.33 0.21 15.79
CA ALA A 191 -18.92 0.28 14.45
C ALA A 191 -17.98 0.95 13.43
N TYR A 192 -17.10 1.82 13.88
CA TYR A 192 -16.05 2.45 13.11
C TYR A 192 -15.19 1.45 12.31
N ASN A 193 -14.91 0.26 12.86
CA ASN A 193 -14.06 -0.75 12.21
C ASN A 193 -14.62 -1.33 10.92
N ALA A 194 -15.94 -1.24 10.72
CA ALA A 194 -16.61 -1.66 9.49
C ALA A 194 -16.81 -0.51 8.49
N ARG A 195 -16.82 0.73 8.98
CA ARG A 195 -17.02 1.93 8.16
C ARG A 195 -16.22 3.10 8.75
N PRO A 196 -14.91 3.09 8.63
CA PRO A 196 -14.07 4.15 9.17
C PRO A 196 -14.34 5.48 8.47
N VAL A 197 -14.30 6.55 9.26
CA VAL A 197 -14.23 7.94 8.80
C VAL A 197 -12.77 8.31 8.78
N GLY A 198 -12.21 8.48 7.60
CA GLY A 198 -10.82 8.87 7.38
C GLY A 198 -10.69 10.30 6.87
N ALA A 199 -9.49 10.69 6.44
CA ALA A 199 -9.22 11.93 5.73
C ALA A 199 -8.54 11.71 4.37
N GLY A 200 -8.52 10.46 3.90
CA GLY A 200 -7.96 10.05 2.61
C GLY A 200 -8.80 10.43 1.40
N PRO A 201 -8.32 10.09 0.18
CA PRO A 201 -8.95 10.49 -1.08
C PRO A 201 -10.33 9.89 -1.33
N PHE A 202 -10.64 8.75 -0.73
CA PHE A 202 -11.94 8.08 -0.88
C PHE A 202 -12.56 7.78 0.48
N GLN A 203 -13.88 7.66 0.52
CA GLN A 203 -14.66 7.30 1.71
C GLN A 203 -15.39 5.97 1.51
N ILE A 204 -15.43 5.13 2.54
CA ILE A 204 -16.16 3.87 2.52
C ILE A 204 -17.66 4.15 2.50
N VAL A 205 -18.34 3.70 1.45
CA VAL A 205 -19.79 3.83 1.30
C VAL A 205 -20.49 2.55 1.75
N ARG A 206 -19.96 1.40 1.32
CA ARG A 206 -20.60 0.10 1.56
C ARG A 206 -19.56 -1.01 1.61
N TRP A 207 -19.70 -1.91 2.53
CA TRP A 207 -19.02 -3.18 2.57
C TRP A 207 -20.05 -4.32 2.50
N THR A 208 -20.05 -5.05 1.40
CA THR A 208 -20.84 -6.28 1.24
C THR A 208 -19.92 -7.45 1.43
N ARG A 209 -20.04 -8.12 2.59
CA ARG A 209 -19.19 -9.24 2.97
C ARG A 209 -19.17 -10.32 1.90
N GLY A 210 -17.99 -10.85 1.59
CA GLY A 210 -17.78 -11.88 0.58
C GLY A 210 -17.94 -11.43 -0.88
N ASP A 211 -18.25 -10.13 -1.12
CA ASP A 211 -18.47 -9.62 -2.48
C ASP A 211 -17.59 -8.41 -2.79
N SER A 212 -17.82 -7.28 -2.10
CA SER A 212 -17.13 -6.05 -2.47
C SER A 212 -17.14 -4.97 -1.41
N ILE A 213 -16.17 -4.04 -1.54
CA ILE A 213 -16.13 -2.77 -0.80
C ILE A 213 -16.27 -1.64 -1.81
N THR A 214 -17.27 -0.79 -1.63
CA THR A 214 -17.52 0.38 -2.47
C THR A 214 -17.03 1.64 -1.76
N LEU A 215 -16.26 2.44 -2.47
CA LEU A 215 -15.77 3.74 -2.02
C LEU A 215 -16.27 4.83 -2.98
N ALA A 216 -16.52 6.03 -2.43
CA ALA A 216 -16.80 7.23 -3.20
C ALA A 216 -15.65 8.24 -3.03
N ALA A 217 -15.43 9.07 -4.04
CA ALA A 217 -14.48 10.17 -3.95
C ALA A 217 -14.79 11.07 -2.76
N ASN A 218 -13.78 11.42 -1.98
CA ASN A 218 -13.90 12.38 -0.88
C ASN A 218 -13.83 13.82 -1.44
N PRO A 219 -14.93 14.59 -1.44
CA PRO A 219 -14.91 15.96 -1.93
C PRO A 219 -14.10 16.91 -1.04
N LEU A 220 -13.84 16.51 0.22
CA LEU A 220 -13.10 17.29 1.21
C LEU A 220 -11.61 16.94 1.25
N TYR A 221 -11.14 16.05 0.35
CA TYR A 221 -9.75 15.65 0.33
C TYR A 221 -8.83 16.86 0.10
N TRP A 222 -7.86 17.05 0.95
CA TRP A 222 -7.01 18.25 0.99
C TRP A 222 -6.15 18.49 -0.27
N ARG A 223 -5.88 17.42 -1.06
CA ARG A 223 -5.22 17.52 -2.38
C ARG A 223 -6.21 17.77 -3.53
N GLY A 224 -7.49 17.96 -3.22
CA GLY A 224 -8.58 18.11 -4.20
C GLY A 224 -9.33 16.79 -4.44
N LYS A 225 -10.57 16.91 -4.93
CA LYS A 225 -11.43 15.75 -5.23
C LYS A 225 -10.73 14.82 -6.23
N PRO A 226 -10.68 13.50 -5.97
CA PRO A 226 -10.19 12.52 -6.93
C PRO A 226 -10.93 12.59 -8.28
N ARG A 227 -10.23 12.24 -9.37
CA ARG A 227 -10.83 12.19 -10.72
C ARG A 227 -11.79 11.02 -10.90
N ILE A 228 -11.58 9.92 -10.16
CA ILE A 228 -12.46 8.76 -10.13
C ILE A 228 -13.52 9.02 -9.07
N ASP A 229 -14.82 8.97 -9.45
CA ASP A 229 -15.89 9.25 -8.50
C ASP A 229 -16.22 8.05 -7.61
N ARG A 230 -16.00 6.82 -8.10
CA ARG A 230 -16.30 5.60 -7.36
C ARG A 230 -15.26 4.51 -7.62
N LEU A 231 -14.77 3.91 -6.56
CA LEU A 231 -14.00 2.68 -6.59
C LEU A 231 -14.86 1.51 -6.11
N VAL A 232 -14.77 0.37 -6.78
CA VAL A 232 -15.37 -0.88 -6.33
C VAL A 232 -14.25 -1.92 -6.23
N TYR A 233 -13.90 -2.25 -5.01
CA TYR A 233 -12.99 -3.35 -4.73
C TYR A 233 -13.76 -4.66 -4.70
N ARG A 234 -13.40 -5.59 -5.59
CA ARG A 234 -14.00 -6.94 -5.67
C ARG A 234 -13.18 -7.92 -4.85
N ILE A 235 -13.84 -8.66 -3.98
CA ILE A 235 -13.22 -9.73 -3.18
C ILE A 235 -13.27 -11.00 -4.00
N ILE A 236 -12.16 -11.35 -4.65
CA ILE A 236 -12.05 -12.52 -5.53
C ILE A 236 -10.81 -13.32 -5.10
N PRO A 237 -10.95 -14.36 -4.28
CA PRO A 237 -9.80 -15.10 -3.76
C PRO A 237 -8.98 -15.84 -4.84
N ASP A 238 -9.65 -16.41 -5.83
CA ASP A 238 -8.99 -17.19 -6.88
C ASP A 238 -8.31 -16.30 -7.94
N PRO A 239 -6.99 -16.42 -8.14
CA PRO A 239 -6.23 -15.59 -9.06
C PRO A 239 -6.59 -15.80 -10.53
N ASN A 240 -7.01 -17.01 -10.92
CA ASN A 240 -7.43 -17.28 -12.30
C ASN A 240 -8.78 -16.63 -12.60
N THR A 241 -9.69 -16.63 -11.63
CA THR A 241 -10.96 -15.89 -11.74
C THR A 241 -10.71 -14.40 -11.89
N ARG A 242 -9.76 -13.82 -11.15
CA ARG A 242 -9.35 -12.40 -11.32
C ARG A 242 -8.82 -12.13 -12.72
N LEU A 243 -7.99 -13.03 -13.25
CA LEU A 243 -7.45 -12.94 -14.61
C LEU A 243 -8.56 -12.96 -15.67
N GLU A 244 -9.53 -13.89 -15.55
CA GLU A 244 -10.64 -13.97 -16.49
C GLU A 244 -11.56 -12.75 -16.42
N GLN A 245 -11.81 -12.20 -15.21
CA GLN A 245 -12.58 -10.96 -15.07
C GLN A 245 -11.84 -9.74 -15.62
N LEU A 246 -10.51 -9.69 -15.53
CA LEU A 246 -9.72 -8.66 -16.22
C LEU A 246 -9.82 -8.82 -17.75
N ARG A 247 -9.78 -10.05 -18.26
CA ARG A 247 -9.90 -10.35 -19.69
C ARG A 247 -11.29 -10.01 -20.25
N SER A 248 -12.34 -10.26 -19.49
CA SER A 248 -13.71 -9.91 -19.87
C SER A 248 -14.06 -8.44 -19.71
N GLY A 249 -13.25 -7.67 -18.98
CA GLY A 249 -13.52 -6.28 -18.64
C GLY A 249 -14.51 -6.08 -17.48
N GLU A 250 -14.80 -7.14 -16.70
CA GLU A 250 -15.57 -7.01 -15.45
C GLU A 250 -14.78 -6.32 -14.36
N VAL A 251 -13.45 -6.42 -14.43
CA VAL A 251 -12.48 -5.74 -13.57
C VAL A 251 -11.60 -4.88 -14.46
N ASP A 252 -11.46 -3.60 -14.09
CA ASP A 252 -10.64 -2.61 -14.81
C ASP A 252 -9.17 -2.68 -14.42
N ALA A 253 -8.87 -3.15 -13.19
CA ALA A 253 -7.50 -3.27 -12.68
C ALA A 253 -7.33 -4.48 -11.76
N TYR A 254 -6.21 -5.17 -11.91
CA TYR A 254 -5.80 -6.30 -11.08
C TYR A 254 -4.47 -5.93 -10.41
N PHE A 255 -4.51 -5.69 -9.08
CA PHE A 255 -3.33 -5.41 -8.28
C PHE A 255 -2.74 -6.70 -7.72
N ASP A 256 -1.44 -6.69 -7.49
CA ASP A 256 -0.70 -7.81 -6.91
C ASP A 256 -0.90 -9.13 -7.70
N VAL A 257 -0.58 -9.03 -8.99
CA VAL A 257 -0.69 -10.16 -9.92
C VAL A 257 0.34 -11.22 -9.56
N ASP A 258 -0.13 -12.47 -9.36
CA ASP A 258 0.77 -13.62 -9.20
C ASP A 258 1.77 -13.63 -10.36
N PRO A 259 3.09 -13.66 -10.10
CA PRO A 259 4.12 -13.70 -11.13
C PRO A 259 3.91 -14.80 -12.18
N GLN A 260 3.36 -15.93 -11.79
CA GLN A 260 3.05 -17.04 -12.71
C GLN A 260 1.99 -16.69 -13.76
N LEU A 261 1.11 -15.72 -13.47
CA LEU A 261 0.08 -15.24 -14.39
C LEU A 261 0.55 -14.09 -15.30
N LEU A 262 1.72 -13.50 -15.03
CA LEU A 262 2.23 -12.37 -15.82
C LEU A 262 2.30 -12.64 -17.34
N PRO A 263 2.74 -13.82 -17.84
CA PRO A 263 2.72 -14.10 -19.27
C PRO A 263 1.30 -14.03 -19.87
N GLN A 264 0.30 -14.49 -19.12
CA GLN A 264 -1.10 -14.49 -19.55
C GLN A 264 -1.67 -13.05 -19.52
N VAL A 265 -1.38 -12.26 -18.48
CA VAL A 265 -1.78 -10.85 -18.39
C VAL A 265 -1.17 -10.04 -19.52
N ARG A 266 0.11 -10.27 -19.88
CA ARG A 266 0.78 -9.61 -21.00
C ARG A 266 0.12 -9.92 -22.35
N SER A 267 -0.59 -11.02 -22.48
CA SER A 267 -1.30 -11.40 -23.70
C SER A 267 -2.67 -10.74 -23.86
N ILE A 268 -3.18 -10.06 -22.86
CA ILE A 268 -4.50 -9.39 -22.91
C ILE A 268 -4.36 -8.06 -23.66
N PRO A 269 -5.05 -7.86 -24.80
CA PRO A 269 -4.98 -6.62 -25.56
C PRO A 269 -5.46 -5.42 -24.73
N GLY A 270 -4.71 -4.32 -24.78
CA GLY A 270 -5.07 -3.06 -24.11
C GLY A 270 -4.79 -3.02 -22.60
N VAL A 271 -4.26 -4.09 -22.01
CA VAL A 271 -3.83 -4.09 -20.61
C VAL A 271 -2.42 -3.49 -20.49
N HIS A 272 -2.26 -2.55 -19.58
CA HIS A 272 -0.98 -1.96 -19.22
C HIS A 272 -0.48 -2.56 -17.91
N ILE A 273 0.78 -3.02 -17.89
CA ILE A 273 1.41 -3.57 -16.69
C ILE A 273 2.33 -2.51 -16.10
N ALA A 274 2.08 -2.16 -14.84
CA ALA A 274 2.98 -1.38 -14.02
C ALA A 274 3.72 -2.31 -13.05
N LEU A 275 5.05 -2.30 -13.09
CA LEU A 275 5.90 -3.00 -12.14
C LEU A 275 6.48 -1.97 -11.18
N THR A 276 6.13 -2.10 -9.91
CA THR A 276 6.65 -1.22 -8.86
C THR A 276 7.56 -2.04 -7.95
N PRO A 277 8.78 -1.59 -7.67
CA PRO A 277 9.64 -2.23 -6.67
C PRO A 277 8.94 -2.24 -5.31
N VAL A 278 8.90 -3.41 -4.68
CA VAL A 278 8.33 -3.59 -3.35
C VAL A 278 9.44 -3.90 -2.34
N ASN A 279 9.19 -3.59 -1.08
CA ASN A 279 10.11 -3.89 0.03
C ASN A 279 9.85 -5.30 0.60
N ASP A 280 9.52 -6.24 -0.28
CA ASP A 280 9.29 -7.63 0.09
C ASP A 280 10.52 -8.48 -0.22
N LEU A 281 10.89 -9.36 0.72
CA LEU A 281 12.07 -10.20 0.64
C LEU A 281 11.71 -11.66 0.80
N HIS A 282 12.00 -12.45 -0.24
CA HIS A 282 11.99 -13.90 -0.12
C HIS A 282 13.36 -14.38 0.37
N LEU A 283 13.40 -14.94 1.57
CA LEU A 283 14.64 -15.35 2.22
C LEU A 283 14.51 -16.70 2.92
N LEU A 284 15.64 -17.40 3.02
CA LEU A 284 15.77 -18.59 3.85
C LEU A 284 16.35 -18.20 5.21
N ARG A 285 15.56 -18.36 6.27
CA ARG A 285 15.99 -18.06 7.64
C ARG A 285 16.38 -19.31 8.38
N PHE A 286 17.59 -19.31 8.94
CA PHE A 286 18.12 -20.42 9.70
C PHE A 286 17.86 -20.30 11.19
N ASN A 287 17.49 -21.40 11.85
CA ASN A 287 17.45 -21.48 13.30
C ASN A 287 18.87 -21.74 13.84
N LEU A 288 19.55 -20.71 14.30
CA LEU A 288 20.93 -20.80 14.79
C LEU A 288 21.07 -21.55 16.12
N ARG A 289 19.98 -21.99 16.76
CA ARG A 289 20.02 -22.88 17.93
C ARG A 289 20.28 -24.34 17.55
N ASP A 290 20.03 -24.69 16.29
CA ASP A 290 20.43 -25.98 15.75
C ASP A 290 21.95 -26.04 15.62
N PRO A 291 22.63 -27.06 16.18
CA PRO A 291 24.10 -27.13 16.18
C PRO A 291 24.72 -27.13 14.77
N ALA A 292 24.05 -27.79 13.79
CA ALA A 292 24.55 -27.82 12.43
C ALA A 292 24.34 -26.44 11.76
N LEU A 293 23.17 -25.83 11.92
CA LEU A 293 22.85 -24.51 11.34
C LEU A 293 23.53 -23.36 12.08
N GLY A 294 24.02 -23.58 13.29
CA GLY A 294 24.88 -22.67 14.06
C GLY A 294 26.27 -22.47 13.42
N ASP A 295 26.78 -23.47 12.68
CA ASP A 295 28.04 -23.35 11.95
C ASP A 295 27.88 -22.48 10.70
N VAL A 296 28.73 -21.46 10.56
CA VAL A 296 28.71 -20.54 9.42
C VAL A 296 29.05 -21.24 8.09
N ASN A 297 29.90 -22.28 8.13
CA ASN A 297 30.30 -23.01 6.93
C ASN A 297 29.15 -23.82 6.39
N VAL A 298 28.33 -24.42 7.26
CA VAL A 298 27.10 -25.12 6.86
C VAL A 298 26.13 -24.16 6.18
N ARG A 299 25.89 -22.98 6.75
CA ARG A 299 25.01 -21.98 6.14
C ARG A 299 25.54 -21.47 4.80
N ARG A 300 26.86 -21.24 4.68
CA ARG A 300 27.51 -20.88 3.42
C ARG A 300 27.40 -21.99 2.38
N ALA A 301 27.62 -23.22 2.77
CA ALA A 301 27.49 -24.37 1.89
C ALA A 301 26.04 -24.50 1.34
N ILE A 302 25.03 -24.32 2.20
CA ILE A 302 23.62 -24.28 1.77
C ILE A 302 23.41 -23.17 0.74
N ALA A 303 23.87 -21.95 1.02
CA ALA A 303 23.72 -20.80 0.12
C ALA A 303 24.43 -21.04 -1.24
N MET A 304 25.63 -21.64 -1.24
CA MET A 304 26.38 -21.98 -2.45
C MET A 304 25.74 -23.14 -3.24
N SER A 305 24.91 -23.96 -2.62
CA SER A 305 24.23 -25.10 -3.26
C SER A 305 22.96 -24.69 -4.02
N ILE A 306 22.47 -23.47 -3.84
CA ILE A 306 21.23 -22.98 -4.44
C ILE A 306 21.54 -22.11 -5.65
N ASP A 307 21.09 -22.54 -6.84
CA ASP A 307 21.07 -21.68 -8.04
C ASP A 307 19.96 -20.65 -7.91
N ARG A 308 20.29 -19.53 -7.26
CA ARG A 308 19.33 -18.45 -7.00
C ARG A 308 18.83 -17.78 -8.28
N GLN A 309 19.65 -17.76 -9.35
CA GLN A 309 19.24 -17.16 -10.64
C GLN A 309 18.16 -18.01 -11.32
N THR A 310 18.35 -19.32 -11.38
CA THR A 310 17.34 -20.23 -11.90
C THR A 310 16.07 -20.21 -11.05
N LEU A 311 16.22 -20.23 -9.72
CA LEU A 311 15.09 -20.12 -8.80
C LEU A 311 14.30 -18.84 -9.00
N LEU A 312 14.98 -17.67 -9.06
CA LEU A 312 14.35 -16.38 -9.30
C LEU A 312 13.56 -16.38 -10.62
N SER A 313 14.21 -16.82 -11.70
CA SER A 313 13.58 -16.85 -13.02
C SER A 313 12.33 -17.73 -13.05
N ALA A 314 12.39 -18.90 -12.41
CA ALA A 314 11.28 -19.85 -12.35
C ALA A 314 10.13 -19.34 -11.46
N ALA A 315 10.45 -18.70 -10.33
CA ALA A 315 9.44 -18.25 -9.36
C ALA A 315 8.79 -16.93 -9.74
N THR A 316 9.52 -15.99 -10.35
CA THR A 316 9.06 -14.60 -10.53
C THR A 316 8.79 -14.22 -11.98
N HIS A 317 9.07 -15.10 -12.95
CA HIS A 317 8.96 -14.80 -14.38
C HIS A 317 9.58 -13.45 -14.78
N GLY A 318 10.70 -13.10 -14.13
CA GLY A 318 11.46 -11.87 -14.40
C GLY A 318 10.97 -10.63 -13.65
N SER A 319 10.05 -10.76 -12.69
CA SER A 319 9.57 -9.64 -11.88
C SER A 319 10.38 -9.39 -10.59
N GLY A 320 11.33 -10.28 -10.26
CA GLY A 320 12.17 -10.17 -9.05
C GLY A 320 13.61 -9.74 -9.34
N VAL A 321 14.33 -9.39 -8.29
CA VAL A 321 15.76 -9.01 -8.33
C VAL A 321 16.53 -9.82 -7.28
N LEU A 322 17.69 -10.37 -7.65
CA LEU A 322 18.59 -10.98 -6.66
C LEU A 322 19.23 -9.91 -5.78
N ILE A 323 19.24 -10.18 -4.48
CA ILE A 323 19.93 -9.36 -3.50
C ILE A 323 20.78 -10.23 -2.59
N ASP A 324 21.85 -9.65 -2.04
CA ASP A 324 22.75 -10.28 -1.10
C ASP A 324 22.75 -9.59 0.28
N ALA A 325 21.69 -8.86 0.57
CA ALA A 325 21.45 -8.14 1.82
C ALA A 325 20.06 -8.47 2.36
N ASP A 326 19.83 -8.11 3.60
CA ASP A 326 18.50 -8.13 4.25
C ASP A 326 17.69 -6.85 4.00
N GLN A 327 18.18 -6.00 3.11
CA GLN A 327 17.55 -4.75 2.70
C GLN A 327 17.27 -4.76 1.20
N PRO A 328 16.10 -4.28 0.74
CA PRO A 328 15.79 -4.17 -0.67
C PRO A 328 16.78 -3.25 -1.40
N SER A 329 17.07 -3.55 -2.66
CA SER A 329 18.06 -2.83 -3.46
C SER A 329 17.74 -1.35 -3.71
N ASN A 330 16.47 -0.96 -3.58
CA ASN A 330 15.98 0.42 -3.64
C ASN A 330 15.89 1.11 -2.27
N GLY A 331 16.27 0.43 -1.19
CA GLY A 331 16.26 0.98 0.17
C GLY A 331 17.52 1.78 0.48
N TRP A 332 17.38 2.86 1.26
CA TRP A 332 18.51 3.70 1.70
C TRP A 332 19.58 2.96 2.54
N ALA A 333 19.23 1.84 3.15
CA ALA A 333 20.10 1.02 3.96
C ALA A 333 20.78 -0.11 3.16
N TYR A 334 20.50 -0.23 1.86
CA TYR A 334 21.09 -1.26 1.02
C TYR A 334 22.60 -1.05 0.85
N ASN A 335 23.36 -2.11 1.11
CA ASN A 335 24.81 -2.10 0.89
C ASN A 335 25.16 -2.80 -0.42
N ALA A 336 25.40 -2.01 -1.48
CA ALA A 336 25.77 -2.52 -2.80
C ALA A 336 27.20 -3.09 -2.88
N SER A 337 28.01 -2.93 -1.83
CA SER A 337 29.39 -3.44 -1.81
C SER A 337 29.51 -4.89 -1.30
N LEU A 338 28.40 -5.51 -0.90
CA LEU A 338 28.41 -6.90 -0.48
C LEU A 338 28.77 -7.82 -1.65
N SER A 339 29.69 -8.74 -1.43
CA SER A 339 30.05 -9.75 -2.40
C SER A 339 28.99 -10.84 -2.45
N PRO A 340 28.40 -11.13 -3.62
CA PRO A 340 27.38 -12.15 -3.74
C PRO A 340 27.95 -13.56 -3.47
N ILE A 341 27.19 -14.37 -2.74
CA ILE A 341 27.49 -15.79 -2.61
C ILE A 341 27.09 -16.47 -3.94
N ARG A 342 28.10 -16.93 -4.68
CA ARG A 342 27.90 -17.57 -5.99
C ARG A 342 27.45 -19.01 -5.84
N TYR A 343 26.70 -19.50 -6.82
CA TYR A 343 26.37 -20.91 -6.97
C TYR A 343 27.64 -21.72 -7.25
N ASP A 344 28.06 -22.57 -6.31
CA ASP A 344 29.22 -23.45 -6.41
C ASP A 344 29.00 -24.71 -5.56
N PRO A 345 28.27 -25.71 -6.08
CA PRO A 345 28.03 -26.96 -5.32
C PRO A 345 29.32 -27.72 -4.97
N ALA A 346 30.37 -27.62 -5.81
CA ALA A 346 31.65 -28.26 -5.52
C ALA A 346 32.37 -27.56 -4.35
N GLY A 347 32.34 -26.23 -4.33
CA GLY A 347 32.83 -25.43 -3.20
C GLY A 347 32.04 -25.68 -1.92
N ALA A 348 30.71 -25.81 -2.04
CA ALA A 348 29.85 -26.15 -0.90
C ALA A 348 30.25 -27.49 -0.25
N LYS A 349 30.50 -28.52 -1.05
CA LYS A 349 30.97 -29.83 -0.53
C LYS A 349 32.34 -29.75 0.14
N ARG A 350 33.21 -28.81 -0.26
CA ARG A 350 34.50 -28.62 0.40
C ARG A 350 34.44 -27.88 1.75
N LEU A 351 33.35 -27.16 1.97
CA LEU A 351 33.10 -26.44 3.23
C LEU A 351 32.57 -27.36 4.34
N LEU A 352 31.85 -28.43 3.95
CA LEU A 352 31.29 -29.46 4.84
C LEU A 352 32.29 -30.56 5.12
#